data_095e1f6c7582c6f80883f692b77ee395
#
_entry.id   095e1f6c7582c6f80883f692b77ee395
#
_cell.length_a   1.000
_cell.length_b   1.000
_cell.length_c   1.000
_cell.angle_alpha   90.00
_cell.angle_beta   90.00
_cell.angle_gamma   90.00
#
_symmetry.space_group_name_H-M   'P 1'
#
loop_
_entity.id
_entity.type
_entity.pdbx_description
1 polymer ?
#
loop_
_entity_poly.entity_id
_entity_poly.type
_entity_poly.pdbx_seq_one_letter_code
_entity_poly.pdbx_strand_id
1 'polypeptide(L)'
;MSADGNWKVTINTPMGARTMDVGIATSGDTFTGKVDSEMGTQEVQGKVDGDTLTWSTDITNPMPMKLEFTAKVEGDKMSGNCKLGMFGNAALTGERV
;
A
#
# COMPACT_ATOMS: atom_id res chain seq x y z
N MET A 1 16.17 8.92 2.42
CA MET A 1 15.60 7.95 3.35
C MET A 1 14.80 6.92 2.61
N SER A 2 14.99 5.67 2.93
CA SER A 2 14.27 4.60 2.24
C SER A 2 12.99 4.26 2.96
N ALA A 3 12.09 3.64 2.23
CA ALA A 3 10.84 3.12 2.81
C ALA A 3 11.01 1.72 3.40
N ASP A 4 12.25 1.23 3.48
CA ASP A 4 12.51 -0.11 4.01
C ASP A 4 12.03 -0.26 5.43
N GLY A 5 11.45 -1.39 5.74
CA GLY A 5 11.00 -1.70 7.08
C GLY A 5 9.58 -2.20 7.10
N ASN A 6 9.05 -2.29 8.31
CA ASN A 6 7.68 -2.73 8.51
C ASN A 6 6.79 -1.52 8.78
N TRP A 7 5.63 -1.54 8.14
CA TRP A 7 4.67 -0.45 8.22
C TRP A 7 3.30 -0.99 8.60
N LYS A 8 2.59 -0.23 9.40
CA LYS A 8 1.19 -0.46 9.67
C LYS A 8 0.39 0.51 8.82
N VAL A 9 -0.31 -0.02 7.84
CA VAL A 9 -1.02 0.77 6.83
C VAL A 9 -2.51 0.66 7.05
N THR A 10 -3.18 1.80 7.06
CA THR A 10 -4.63 1.88 7.20
C THR A 10 -5.22 2.49 5.94
N ILE A 11 -6.22 1.83 5.38
CA ILE A 11 -6.96 2.32 4.22
C ILE A 11 -8.38 2.60 4.66
N ASN A 12 -8.82 3.84 4.46
CA ASN A 12 -10.20 4.24 4.77
C ASN A 12 -11.07 4.01 3.54
N THR A 13 -11.84 2.95 3.58
CA THR A 13 -12.75 2.61 2.47
C THR A 13 -14.18 3.01 2.84
N PRO A 14 -15.10 3.11 1.85
CA PRO A 14 -16.51 3.33 2.16
C PRO A 14 -17.13 2.24 3.02
N MET A 15 -16.49 1.08 3.07
CA MET A 15 -16.95 -0.05 3.91
C MET A 15 -16.30 -0.08 5.28
N GLY A 16 -15.49 0.95 5.62
CA GLY A 16 -14.79 1.04 6.89
C GLY A 16 -13.29 1.05 6.71
N ALA A 17 -12.59 1.32 7.80
CA ALA A 17 -11.14 1.35 7.80
C ALA A 17 -10.57 -0.07 7.85
N ARG A 18 -9.53 -0.31 7.06
CA ARG A 18 -8.82 -1.59 7.05
C ARG A 18 -7.35 -1.36 7.35
N THR A 19 -6.83 -2.15 8.25
CA THR A 19 -5.43 -2.05 8.67
C THR A 19 -4.69 -3.32 8.24
N MET A 20 -3.49 -3.14 7.74
CA MET A 20 -2.67 -4.25 7.31
C MET A 20 -1.21 -3.98 7.64
N ASP A 21 -0.44 -5.04 7.79
CA ASP A 21 0.99 -4.96 8.02
C ASP A 21 1.72 -5.13 6.69
N VAL A 22 2.62 -4.21 6.40
CA VAL A 22 3.35 -4.20 5.13
C VAL A 22 4.84 -4.15 5.41
N GLY A 23 5.56 -5.13 4.89
CA GLY A 23 7.02 -5.12 4.91
C GLY A 23 7.53 -4.63 3.56
N ILE A 24 8.40 -3.64 3.56
CA ILE A 24 8.91 -3.04 2.34
C ILE A 24 10.42 -3.23 2.25
N ALA A 25 10.88 -3.70 1.09
CA ALA A 25 12.29 -3.81 0.76
C ALA A 25 12.53 -3.12 -0.57
N THR A 26 13.33 -2.06 -0.55
CA THR A 26 13.62 -1.29 -1.76
C THR A 26 14.89 -1.79 -2.44
N SER A 27 14.92 -1.67 -3.76
CA SER A 27 16.09 -2.02 -4.57
C SER A 27 16.12 -1.09 -5.78
N GLY A 28 16.97 -0.05 -5.69
CA GLY A 28 17.04 0.95 -6.76
C GLY A 28 15.72 1.69 -6.89
N ASP A 29 15.14 1.65 -8.09
CA ASP A 29 13.89 2.33 -8.39
C ASP A 29 12.66 1.46 -8.17
N THR A 30 12.84 0.29 -7.58
CA THR A 30 11.74 -0.64 -7.35
C THR A 30 11.70 -1.08 -5.90
N PHE A 31 10.57 -1.64 -5.49
CA PHE A 31 10.47 -2.24 -4.17
C PHE A 31 9.60 -3.49 -4.24
N THR A 32 9.80 -4.36 -3.24
CA THR A 32 8.94 -5.52 -3.02
C THR A 32 8.27 -5.32 -1.67
N GLY A 33 6.95 -5.47 -1.64
CA GLY A 33 6.20 -5.37 -0.41
C GLY A 33 5.55 -6.71 -0.07
N LYS A 34 5.51 -7.02 1.22
CA LYS A 34 4.81 -8.18 1.72
C LYS A 34 3.68 -7.68 2.60
N VAL A 35 2.45 -7.96 2.19
CA VAL A 35 1.26 -7.48 2.86
C VAL A 35 0.60 -8.60 3.63
N ASP A 36 0.49 -8.44 4.94
CA ASP A 36 -0.23 -9.35 5.82
C ASP A 36 -1.56 -8.71 6.19
N SER A 37 -2.65 -9.38 5.85
CA SER A 37 -3.99 -8.90 6.16
C SER A 37 -4.85 -10.07 6.61
N GLU A 38 -6.10 -9.78 6.94
CA GLU A 38 -7.07 -10.81 7.33
C GLU A 38 -7.28 -11.84 6.21
N MET A 39 -7.02 -11.46 4.98
CA MET A 39 -7.19 -12.33 3.82
C MET A 39 -5.96 -13.16 3.50
N GLY A 40 -4.90 -13.06 4.32
CA GLY A 40 -3.67 -13.78 4.11
C GLY A 40 -2.51 -12.87 3.75
N THR A 41 -1.43 -13.47 3.27
CA THR A 41 -0.21 -12.77 2.92
C THR A 41 -0.10 -12.67 1.41
N GLN A 42 0.22 -11.48 0.91
CA GLN A 42 0.45 -11.26 -0.52
C GLN A 42 1.76 -10.50 -0.71
N GLU A 43 2.39 -10.76 -1.85
CA GLU A 43 3.57 -10.00 -2.25
C GLU A 43 3.16 -9.03 -3.35
N VAL A 44 3.64 -7.80 -3.25
CA VAL A 44 3.41 -6.79 -4.26
C VAL A 44 4.75 -6.22 -4.69
N GLN A 45 4.80 -5.75 -5.92
CA GLN A 45 5.98 -5.10 -6.47
C GLN A 45 5.55 -3.75 -7.00
N GLY A 46 6.41 -2.76 -6.82
CA GLY A 46 6.11 -1.43 -7.26
C GLY A 46 7.35 -0.64 -7.59
N LYS A 47 7.14 0.65 -7.77
CA LYS A 47 8.20 1.57 -8.13
C LYS A 47 8.42 2.59 -7.04
N VAL A 48 9.66 3.02 -6.92
CA VAL A 48 10.07 4.07 -5.98
C VAL A 48 10.52 5.27 -6.79
N ASP A 49 9.89 6.42 -6.52
CA ASP A 49 10.28 7.68 -7.16
C ASP A 49 10.49 8.70 -6.06
N GLY A 50 11.75 8.87 -5.66
CA GLY A 50 12.07 9.70 -4.51
C GLY A 50 11.44 9.16 -3.24
N ASP A 51 10.50 9.93 -2.68
CA ASP A 51 9.78 9.55 -1.47
C ASP A 51 8.43 8.91 -1.77
N THR A 52 8.12 8.69 -3.05
CA THR A 52 6.81 8.19 -3.45
C THR A 52 6.91 6.73 -3.88
N LEU A 53 6.00 5.92 -3.34
CA LEU A 53 5.86 4.52 -3.70
C LEU A 53 4.58 4.37 -4.51
N THR A 54 4.67 3.63 -5.61
CA THR A 54 3.49 3.30 -6.41
C THR A 54 3.47 1.80 -6.66
N TRP A 55 2.30 1.21 -6.48
CA TRP A 55 2.12 -0.21 -6.77
C TRP A 55 0.68 -0.48 -7.11
N SER A 56 0.43 -1.64 -7.68
CA SER A 56 -0.91 -2.07 -8.00
C SER A 56 -1.07 -3.54 -7.65
N THR A 57 -2.29 -3.92 -7.34
CA THR A 57 -2.61 -5.31 -7.08
C THR A 57 -4.00 -5.61 -7.64
N ASP A 58 -4.21 -6.86 -8.03
CA ASP A 58 -5.50 -7.30 -8.52
C ASP A 58 -6.17 -8.14 -7.44
N ILE A 59 -7.42 -7.82 -7.16
CA ILE A 59 -8.22 -8.63 -6.26
C ILE A 59 -9.35 -9.28 -7.03
N THR A 60 -9.83 -10.41 -6.52
CA THR A 60 -10.91 -11.15 -7.18
C THR A 60 -12.16 -11.24 -6.32
N ASN A 61 -12.07 -10.84 -5.08
CA ASN A 61 -13.17 -10.95 -4.12
C ASN A 61 -13.40 -9.60 -3.43
N PRO A 62 -14.60 -9.04 -3.42
CA PRO A 62 -15.87 -9.62 -3.88
C PRO A 62 -16.05 -9.64 -5.38
N MET A 63 -15.28 -8.86 -6.12
CA MET A 63 -15.32 -8.86 -7.58
C MET A 63 -13.94 -8.54 -8.11
N PRO A 64 -13.62 -8.95 -9.33
CA PRO A 64 -12.33 -8.61 -9.93
C PRO A 64 -12.16 -7.11 -10.06
N MET A 65 -11.07 -6.57 -9.51
CA MET A 65 -10.75 -5.16 -9.68
C MET A 65 -9.27 -4.94 -9.48
N LYS A 66 -8.78 -3.87 -10.08
CA LYS A 66 -7.40 -3.46 -9.94
C LYS A 66 -7.34 -2.33 -8.90
N LEU A 67 -6.49 -2.51 -7.91
CA LEU A 67 -6.22 -1.50 -6.90
C LEU A 67 -4.89 -0.83 -7.23
N GLU A 68 -4.90 0.49 -7.29
CA GLU A 68 -3.69 1.26 -7.54
C GLU A 68 -3.39 2.09 -6.31
N PHE A 69 -2.17 1.94 -5.80
CA PHE A 69 -1.74 2.61 -4.59
C PHE A 69 -0.66 3.62 -4.91
N THR A 70 -0.76 4.78 -4.29
CA THR A 70 0.29 5.79 -4.32
C THR A 70 0.49 6.27 -2.90
N ALA A 71 1.73 6.19 -2.41
CA ALA A 71 2.03 6.58 -1.04
C ALA A 71 3.29 7.41 -0.99
N LYS A 72 3.26 8.48 -0.21
CA LYS A 72 4.43 9.32 0.02
C LYS A 72 4.94 9.08 1.43
N VAL A 73 6.22 8.81 1.55
CA VAL A 73 6.87 8.52 2.83
C VAL A 73 7.52 9.78 3.37
N GLU A 74 7.19 10.12 4.60
CA GLU A 74 7.79 11.25 5.31
C GLU A 74 8.24 10.77 6.69
N GLY A 75 9.55 10.52 6.83
CA GLY A 75 10.07 9.99 8.08
C GLY A 75 9.48 8.64 8.41
N ASP A 76 8.78 8.55 9.53
CA ASP A 76 8.14 7.31 9.99
C ASP A 76 6.67 7.24 9.61
N LYS A 77 6.21 8.13 8.74
CA LYS A 77 4.80 8.17 8.33
C LYS A 77 4.68 8.07 6.82
N MET A 78 3.56 7.54 6.41
CA MET A 78 3.24 7.37 5.00
C MET A 78 1.81 7.86 4.78
N SER A 79 1.58 8.55 3.68
CA SER A 79 0.24 9.00 3.32
C SER A 79 0.06 8.95 1.82
N GLY A 80 -1.14 8.68 1.37
CA GLY A 80 -1.43 8.60 -0.04
C GLY A 80 -2.86 8.20 -0.29
N ASN A 81 -3.06 7.59 -1.45
CA ASN A 81 -4.39 7.19 -1.90
C ASN A 81 -4.35 5.78 -2.48
N CYS A 82 -5.48 5.11 -2.35
CA CYS A 82 -5.73 3.85 -3.01
C CYS A 82 -6.88 4.08 -4.00
N LYS A 83 -6.63 3.81 -5.26
CA LYS A 83 -7.67 3.92 -6.28
C LYS A 83 -8.38 2.59 -6.39
N LEU A 84 -9.68 2.60 -6.15
CA LEU A 84 -10.51 1.40 -6.05
C LEU A 84 -11.30 1.11 -7.34
N GLY A 85 -10.70 1.36 -8.49
CA GLY A 85 -11.39 1.17 -9.75
C GLY A 85 -12.59 2.10 -9.87
N MET A 86 -13.76 1.55 -10.13
CA MET A 86 -14.97 2.34 -10.29
C MET A 86 -15.59 2.80 -8.96
N PHE A 87 -15.06 2.36 -7.84
CA PHE A 87 -15.55 2.77 -6.52
C PHE A 87 -14.93 4.06 -6.00
N GLY A 88 -14.02 4.68 -6.76
CA GLY A 88 -13.39 5.93 -6.38
C GLY A 88 -12.06 5.74 -5.67
N ASN A 89 -11.74 6.65 -4.78
CA ASN A 89 -10.46 6.66 -4.07
C ASN A 89 -10.68 6.48 -2.57
N ALA A 90 -9.70 5.86 -1.94
CA ALA A 90 -9.66 5.75 -0.48
C ALA A 90 -8.37 6.39 0.02
N ALA A 91 -8.42 7.02 1.18
CA ALA A 91 -7.22 7.58 1.79
C ALA A 91 -6.40 6.45 2.41
N LEU A 92 -5.08 6.57 2.25
CA LEU A 92 -4.13 5.61 2.78
C LEU A 92 -3.20 6.33 3.74
N THR A 93 -3.03 5.79 4.93
CA THR A 93 -2.06 6.29 5.89
C THR A 93 -1.28 5.12 6.46
N GLY A 94 -0.03 5.37 6.83
CA GLY A 94 0.80 4.33 7.41
C GLY A 94 1.76 4.89 8.42
N GLU A 95 2.20 4.04 9.31
CA GLU A 95 3.21 4.38 10.32
C GLU A 95 4.22 3.25 10.37
N ARG A 96 5.49 3.64 10.53
CA ARG A 96 6.56 2.65 10.70
C ARG A 96 6.42 2.00 12.07
N VAL A 97 6.53 0.70 12.05
CA VAL A 97 6.41 -0.09 13.28
C VAL A 97 7.79 -0.35 13.87
#